data_82769549b301fc8021b29b7af193fda2
#
_entry.id   82769549b301fc8021b29b7af193fda2
#
_cell.length_a   1.000
_cell.length_b   1.000
_cell.length_c   1.000
_cell.angle_alpha   90.00
_cell.angle_beta   90.00
_cell.angle_gamma   90.00
#
_symmetry.space_group_name_H-M   'P 1'
#
loop_
_entity.id
_entity.type
_entity.pdbx_description
1 polymer ?
#
loop_
_entity_poly.entity_id
_entity_poly.type
_entity_poly.pdbx_seq_one_letter_code
_entity_poly.pdbx_strand_id
1 'polypeptide(L)'
;MSVLALEKVAKALQQHMDNAVTADVAVGMRRPGSQTPAVVWELTGAECQVTQPGQPAASWMVTCEVNIYGDTALGVIQVADDIVDYWNNPTTLGATYAKLVLTAISAAMRTESQADGSEGDERVCTMTLTFQGI
;
A
#
# COMPACT_ATOMS: atom_id res chain seq x y z
N MET A 1 21.19 20.50 -3.49
CA MET A 1 20.49 19.35 -2.88
C MET A 1 19.09 19.26 -3.45
N SER A 2 18.72 18.11 -3.98
CA SER A 2 17.38 17.94 -4.54
C SER A 2 16.36 17.67 -3.43
N VAL A 3 15.20 18.27 -3.59
CA VAL A 3 14.05 18.00 -2.72
C VAL A 3 13.40 16.69 -3.17
N LEU A 4 13.05 15.82 -2.23
CA LEU A 4 12.29 14.63 -2.57
C LEU A 4 10.84 15.03 -2.88
N ALA A 5 10.41 14.80 -4.11
CA ALA A 5 9.04 15.12 -4.52
C ALA A 5 8.07 14.02 -4.06
N LEU A 6 6.90 14.43 -3.59
CA LEU A 6 5.85 13.48 -3.21
C LEU A 6 5.44 12.57 -4.38
N GLU A 7 5.49 13.09 -5.60
CA GLU A 7 5.24 12.30 -6.80
C GLU A 7 6.17 11.08 -6.91
N LYS A 8 7.45 11.26 -6.57
CA LYS A 8 8.42 10.14 -6.59
C LYS A 8 8.09 9.11 -5.53
N VAL A 9 7.63 9.54 -4.36
CA VAL A 9 7.19 8.64 -3.30
C VAL A 9 5.97 7.85 -3.76
N ALA A 10 5.00 8.50 -4.39
CA ALA A 10 3.81 7.83 -4.91
C ALA A 10 4.14 6.82 -6.01
N LYS A 11 5.07 7.17 -6.91
CA LYS A 11 5.54 6.24 -7.96
C LYS A 11 6.26 5.04 -7.36
N ALA A 12 7.07 5.25 -6.33
CA ALA A 12 7.75 4.16 -5.62
C ALA A 12 6.74 3.23 -4.97
N LEU A 13 5.71 3.77 -4.32
CA LEU A 13 4.63 2.97 -3.74
C LEU A 13 3.93 2.13 -4.80
N GLN A 14 3.58 2.71 -5.94
CA GLN A 14 2.93 1.99 -7.02
C GLN A 14 3.79 0.84 -7.53
N GLN A 15 5.06 1.09 -7.78
CA GLN A 15 5.98 0.06 -8.25
C GLN A 15 6.12 -1.08 -7.25
N HIS A 16 6.29 -0.76 -5.98
CA HIS A 16 6.48 -1.77 -4.95
C HIS A 16 5.19 -2.54 -4.66
N MET A 17 4.04 -1.87 -4.69
CA MET A 17 2.76 -2.55 -4.51
C MET A 17 2.50 -3.57 -5.64
N ASP A 18 2.79 -3.19 -6.89
CA ASP A 18 2.66 -4.09 -8.03
C ASP A 18 3.61 -5.29 -7.92
N ASN A 19 4.78 -5.11 -7.34
CA ASN A 19 5.77 -6.18 -7.19
C ASN A 19 5.54 -7.04 -5.95
N ALA A 20 4.85 -6.52 -4.94
CA ALA A 20 4.67 -7.22 -3.66
C ALA A 20 3.72 -8.40 -3.75
N VAL A 21 2.77 -8.36 -4.67
CA VAL A 21 1.72 -9.37 -4.78
C VAL A 21 1.51 -9.81 -6.23
N THR A 22 0.98 -11.01 -6.40
CA THR A 22 0.55 -11.54 -7.71
C THR A 22 -0.93 -11.28 -7.99
N ALA A 23 -1.65 -10.72 -7.02
CA ALA A 23 -3.07 -10.38 -7.12
C ALA A 23 -3.29 -9.18 -8.07
N ASP A 24 -4.55 -8.97 -8.46
CA ASP A 24 -4.95 -7.74 -9.16
C ASP A 24 -4.74 -6.54 -8.24
N VAL A 25 -3.98 -5.55 -8.72
CA VAL A 25 -3.69 -4.33 -7.96
C VAL A 25 -4.28 -3.13 -8.66
N ALA A 26 -4.99 -2.29 -7.92
CA ALA A 26 -5.56 -1.04 -8.43
C ALA A 26 -5.32 0.09 -7.44
N VAL A 27 -5.34 1.32 -7.93
CA VAL A 27 -5.16 2.52 -7.12
C VAL A 27 -6.51 3.20 -6.95
N GLY A 28 -6.90 3.44 -5.70
CA GLY A 28 -8.10 4.20 -5.34
C GLY A 28 -9.42 3.45 -5.46
N MET A 29 -9.60 2.64 -6.47
CA MET A 29 -10.87 1.98 -6.74
C MET A 29 -10.65 0.59 -7.33
N ARG A 30 -11.43 -0.39 -6.88
CA ARG A 30 -11.40 -1.74 -7.44
C ARG A 30 -11.90 -1.72 -8.89
N ARG A 31 -11.14 -2.37 -9.79
CA ARG A 31 -11.53 -2.45 -11.19
C ARG A 31 -12.76 -3.35 -11.35
N PRO A 32 -13.73 -2.97 -12.21
CA PRO A 32 -14.85 -3.85 -12.52
C PRO A 32 -14.33 -5.16 -13.12
N GLY A 33 -14.89 -6.29 -12.66
CA GLY A 33 -14.50 -7.62 -13.14
C GLY A 33 -13.15 -8.11 -12.65
N SER A 34 -12.49 -7.41 -11.71
CA SER A 34 -11.25 -7.89 -11.12
C SER A 34 -11.47 -9.20 -10.39
N GLN A 35 -10.49 -10.11 -10.52
CA GLN A 35 -10.54 -11.41 -9.82
C GLN A 35 -10.03 -11.27 -8.40
N THR A 36 -10.54 -12.10 -7.50
CA THR A 36 -10.04 -12.21 -6.15
C THR A 36 -8.87 -13.23 -6.08
N PRO A 37 -7.86 -12.98 -5.24
CA PRO A 37 -7.71 -11.80 -4.39
C PRO A 37 -7.41 -10.54 -5.20
N ALA A 38 -7.95 -9.41 -4.76
CA ALA A 38 -7.72 -8.11 -5.37
C ALA A 38 -7.21 -7.14 -4.32
N VAL A 39 -6.26 -6.31 -4.70
CA VAL A 39 -5.65 -5.31 -3.81
C VAL A 39 -5.97 -3.92 -4.35
N VAL A 40 -6.55 -3.09 -3.50
CA VAL A 40 -6.81 -1.68 -3.81
C VAL A 40 -6.09 -0.84 -2.76
N TRP A 41 -5.24 0.08 -3.21
CA TRP A 41 -4.52 0.93 -2.29
C TRP A 41 -4.63 2.39 -2.69
N GLU A 42 -4.48 3.28 -1.71
CA GLU A 42 -4.43 4.71 -1.96
C GLU A 42 -3.56 5.40 -0.92
N LEU A 43 -3.00 6.52 -1.32
CA LEU A 43 -2.25 7.39 -0.41
C LEU A 43 -3.27 8.25 0.33
N THR A 44 -3.36 8.07 1.66
CA THR A 44 -4.36 8.76 2.48
C THR A 44 -3.79 9.93 3.27
N GLY A 45 -2.47 10.00 3.40
CA GLY A 45 -1.84 11.11 4.12
C GLY A 45 -0.37 11.24 3.76
N ALA A 46 0.13 12.46 3.84
CA ALA A 46 1.54 12.75 3.61
C ALA A 46 1.96 13.93 4.47
N GLU A 47 3.10 13.81 5.13
CA GLU A 47 3.69 14.86 5.94
C GLU A 47 5.16 15.02 5.60
N CYS A 48 5.56 16.23 5.30
CA CYS A 48 6.93 16.56 4.96
C CYS A 48 7.72 16.91 6.22
N GLN A 49 8.86 16.28 6.38
CA GLN A 49 9.75 16.55 7.51
C GLN A 49 10.65 17.73 7.17
N VAL A 50 10.41 18.88 7.82
CA VAL A 50 11.21 20.09 7.67
C VAL A 50 11.95 20.33 8.98
N THR A 51 13.27 20.15 8.95
CA THR A 51 14.09 20.29 10.15
C THR A 51 14.46 21.73 10.47
N GLN A 52 14.54 22.60 9.43
CA GLN A 52 14.86 24.01 9.58
C GLN A 52 14.07 24.84 8.59
N PRO A 53 13.57 26.04 8.98
CA PRO A 53 12.88 26.93 8.04
C PRO A 53 13.76 27.25 6.83
N GLY A 54 13.17 27.21 5.63
CA GLY A 54 13.86 27.52 4.40
C GLY A 54 14.74 26.41 3.84
N GLN A 55 14.85 25.29 4.52
CA GLN A 55 15.60 24.14 4.00
C GLN A 55 14.69 23.22 3.17
N PRO A 56 15.21 22.60 2.10
CA PRO A 56 14.43 21.65 1.33
C PRO A 56 14.01 20.45 2.18
N ALA A 57 12.84 19.92 1.91
CA ALA A 57 12.37 18.70 2.54
C ALA A 57 13.25 17.53 2.11
N ALA A 58 13.78 16.78 3.08
CA ALA A 58 14.62 15.62 2.83
C ALA A 58 13.83 14.31 2.90
N SER A 59 12.67 14.30 3.55
CA SER A 59 11.89 13.08 3.71
C SER A 59 10.40 13.38 3.84
N TRP A 60 9.61 12.36 3.54
CA TRP A 60 8.17 12.38 3.69
C TRP A 60 7.73 11.21 4.58
N MET A 61 6.81 11.50 5.50
CA MET A 61 6.03 10.46 6.18
C MET A 61 4.72 10.30 5.43
N VAL A 62 4.47 9.12 4.87
CA VAL A 62 3.27 8.89 4.08
C VAL A 62 2.46 7.74 4.69
N THR A 63 1.15 7.88 4.62
CA THR A 63 0.20 6.85 5.07
C THR A 63 -0.56 6.33 3.86
N CYS A 64 -0.61 5.02 3.75
CA CYS A 64 -1.26 4.31 2.66
C CYS A 64 -2.30 3.38 3.25
N GLU A 65 -3.51 3.40 2.71
CA GLU A 65 -4.56 2.43 3.04
C GLU A 65 -4.60 1.37 1.96
N VAL A 66 -4.61 0.11 2.37
CA VAL A 66 -4.65 -1.04 1.47
C VAL A 66 -5.85 -1.90 1.84
N ASN A 67 -6.72 -2.14 0.88
CA ASN A 67 -7.87 -3.04 1.04
C ASN A 67 -7.62 -4.30 0.19
N ILE A 68 -7.67 -5.45 0.83
CA ILE A 68 -7.46 -6.74 0.19
C ILE A 68 -8.78 -7.50 0.21
N TYR A 69 -9.30 -7.82 -0.98
CA TYR A 69 -10.57 -8.51 -1.16
C TYR A 69 -10.31 -9.96 -1.53
N GLY A 70 -11.01 -10.89 -0.91
CA GLY A 70 -10.87 -12.31 -1.19
C GLY A 70 -12.05 -13.13 -0.75
N ASP A 71 -12.06 -14.41 -1.14
CA ASP A 71 -13.16 -15.31 -0.85
C ASP A 71 -13.06 -15.93 0.55
N THR A 72 -11.85 -16.01 1.10
CA THR A 72 -11.59 -16.61 2.42
C THR A 72 -10.76 -15.67 3.29
N ALA A 73 -10.95 -15.76 4.61
CA ALA A 73 -10.16 -15.00 5.57
C ALA A 73 -8.66 -15.34 5.43
N LEU A 74 -8.31 -16.61 5.30
CA LEU A 74 -6.92 -17.02 5.17
C LEU A 74 -6.29 -16.47 3.88
N GLY A 75 -7.05 -16.45 2.79
CA GLY A 75 -6.56 -15.93 1.51
C GLY A 75 -6.16 -14.45 1.58
N VAL A 76 -6.98 -13.61 2.22
CA VAL A 76 -6.64 -12.18 2.36
C VAL A 76 -5.51 -11.97 3.36
N ILE A 77 -5.41 -12.78 4.41
CA ILE A 77 -4.31 -12.72 5.37
C ILE A 77 -2.98 -13.09 4.69
N GLN A 78 -2.98 -14.09 3.82
CA GLN A 78 -1.78 -14.47 3.08
C GLN A 78 -1.28 -13.34 2.18
N VAL A 79 -2.18 -12.61 1.52
CA VAL A 79 -1.81 -11.45 0.70
C VAL A 79 -1.26 -10.33 1.59
N ALA A 80 -1.86 -10.10 2.76
CA ALA A 80 -1.34 -9.12 3.72
C ALA A 80 0.08 -9.48 4.17
N ASP A 81 0.34 -10.74 4.46
CA ASP A 81 1.67 -11.22 4.84
C ASP A 81 2.68 -11.02 3.71
N ASP A 82 2.29 -11.24 2.46
CA ASP A 82 3.15 -11.02 1.30
C ASP A 82 3.57 -9.55 1.19
N ILE A 83 2.64 -8.64 1.46
CA ILE A 83 2.92 -7.20 1.44
C ILE A 83 3.94 -6.85 2.53
N VAL A 84 3.74 -7.33 3.75
CA VAL A 84 4.65 -7.07 4.88
C VAL A 84 6.03 -7.66 4.59
N ASP A 85 6.08 -8.89 4.13
CA ASP A 85 7.35 -9.58 3.83
C ASP A 85 8.14 -8.87 2.75
N TYR A 86 7.46 -8.32 1.75
CA TYR A 86 8.12 -7.55 0.69
C TYR A 86 8.90 -6.37 1.28
N TRP A 87 8.28 -5.59 2.17
CA TRP A 87 8.94 -4.43 2.78
C TRP A 87 9.95 -4.79 3.86
N ASN A 88 9.87 -5.99 4.43
CA ASN A 88 10.86 -6.48 5.39
C ASN A 88 12.11 -7.05 4.72
N ASN A 89 12.09 -7.26 3.42
CA ASN A 89 13.25 -7.78 2.69
C ASN A 89 14.05 -6.63 2.08
N PRO A 90 15.23 -6.29 2.63
CA PRO A 90 16.00 -5.14 2.17
C PRO A 90 16.48 -5.25 0.73
N THR A 91 16.54 -6.44 0.15
CA THR A 91 16.98 -6.63 -1.24
C THR A 91 15.92 -6.22 -2.25
N THR A 92 14.65 -6.12 -1.84
CA THR A 92 13.55 -5.73 -2.72
C THR A 92 13.28 -4.23 -2.70
N LEU A 93 13.88 -3.49 -1.76
CA LEU A 93 13.64 -2.07 -1.57
C LEU A 93 14.56 -1.20 -2.43
N GLY A 94 14.76 -1.58 -3.68
CA GLY A 94 15.56 -0.80 -4.62
C GLY A 94 14.98 0.59 -4.84
N ALA A 95 15.84 1.61 -4.89
CA ALA A 95 15.46 3.01 -4.91
C ALA A 95 15.44 3.56 -6.34
N THR A 96 14.48 3.13 -7.16
CA THR A 96 14.32 3.71 -8.50
C THR A 96 13.80 5.15 -8.42
N TYR A 97 12.83 5.41 -7.57
CA TYR A 97 12.23 6.74 -7.38
C TYR A 97 12.54 7.29 -6.00
N ALA A 98 12.22 6.52 -4.97
CA ALA A 98 12.45 6.89 -3.59
C ALA A 98 12.62 5.61 -2.77
N LYS A 99 13.42 5.69 -1.72
CA LYS A 99 13.54 4.61 -0.75
C LYS A 99 12.38 4.72 0.24
N LEU A 100 11.65 3.63 0.42
CA LEU A 100 10.53 3.56 1.36
C LEU A 100 10.89 2.64 2.52
N VAL A 101 10.73 3.16 3.73
CA VAL A 101 10.96 2.39 4.96
C VAL A 101 9.62 2.26 5.69
N LEU A 102 9.15 1.04 5.87
CA LEU A 102 7.92 0.78 6.60
C LEU A 102 8.17 1.04 8.10
N THR A 103 7.40 1.97 8.69
CA THR A 103 7.58 2.36 10.08
C THR A 103 6.44 1.90 10.98
N ALA A 104 5.25 1.71 10.43
CA ALA A 104 4.09 1.25 11.20
C ALA A 104 3.11 0.52 10.30
N ILE A 105 2.41 -0.44 10.89
CA ILE A 105 1.41 -1.23 10.18
C ILE A 105 0.27 -1.57 11.15
N SER A 106 -0.96 -1.47 10.67
CA SER A 106 -2.12 -2.00 11.35
C SER A 106 -3.01 -2.72 10.34
N ALA A 107 -3.80 -3.67 10.81
CA ALA A 107 -4.68 -4.43 9.93
C ALA A 107 -5.99 -4.76 10.67
N ALA A 108 -7.10 -4.74 9.95
CA ALA A 108 -8.41 -5.11 10.46
C ALA A 108 -9.15 -5.92 9.41
N MET A 109 -9.92 -6.89 9.87
CA MET A 109 -10.72 -7.77 9.01
C MET A 109 -12.18 -7.40 9.08
N ARG A 110 -12.87 -7.45 7.95
CA ARG A 110 -14.31 -7.32 7.87
C ARG A 110 -14.90 -8.21 6.78
N THR A 111 -16.20 -8.36 6.80
CA THR A 111 -16.94 -9.09 5.78
C THR A 111 -17.86 -8.09 5.07
N GLU A 112 -17.88 -8.12 3.74
CA GLU A 112 -18.73 -7.28 2.91
C GLU A 112 -19.55 -8.12 1.95
N SER A 113 -20.75 -7.64 1.60
CA SER A 113 -21.50 -8.20 0.48
C SER A 113 -20.78 -7.90 -0.82
N GLN A 114 -20.87 -8.82 -1.78
CA GLN A 114 -20.20 -8.61 -3.06
C GLN A 114 -20.88 -7.48 -3.85
N ALA A 115 -20.07 -6.61 -4.43
CA ALA A 115 -20.54 -5.40 -5.10
C ALA A 115 -21.35 -5.69 -6.37
N ASP A 116 -21.16 -6.86 -6.97
CA ASP A 116 -21.87 -7.27 -8.19
C ASP A 116 -23.21 -7.97 -7.92
N GLY A 117 -23.61 -8.06 -6.64
CA GLY A 117 -24.85 -8.72 -6.25
C GLY A 117 -24.80 -10.25 -6.30
N SER A 118 -23.64 -10.85 -6.52
CA SER A 118 -23.49 -12.30 -6.48
C SER A 118 -23.69 -12.83 -5.07
N GLU A 119 -24.07 -14.10 -4.96
CA GLU A 119 -24.25 -14.73 -3.66
C GLU A 119 -22.93 -14.91 -2.94
N GLY A 120 -22.96 -14.70 -1.63
CA GLY A 120 -21.81 -14.83 -0.76
C GLY A 120 -21.18 -13.50 -0.42
N ASP A 121 -20.45 -13.50 0.69
CA ASP A 121 -19.76 -12.33 1.20
C ASP A 121 -18.29 -12.40 0.84
N GLU A 122 -17.69 -11.24 0.61
CA GLU A 122 -16.25 -11.13 0.48
C GLU A 122 -15.61 -10.88 1.84
N ARG A 123 -14.42 -11.42 2.02
CA ARG A 123 -13.57 -11.07 3.15
C ARG A 123 -12.69 -9.91 2.73
N VAL A 124 -12.56 -8.93 3.61
CA VAL A 124 -11.75 -7.75 3.35
C VAL A 124 -10.77 -7.55 4.49
N CYS A 125 -9.50 -7.43 4.16
CA CYS A 125 -8.47 -7.01 5.09
C CYS A 125 -8.08 -5.57 4.76
N THR A 126 -8.31 -4.65 5.70
CA THR A 126 -7.88 -3.26 5.56
C THR A 126 -6.60 -3.06 6.34
N MET A 127 -5.54 -2.67 5.64
CA MET A 127 -4.25 -2.37 6.23
C MET A 127 -3.97 -0.88 6.14
N THR A 128 -3.38 -0.33 7.19
CA THR A 128 -2.83 1.02 7.17
C THR A 128 -1.32 0.91 7.32
N LEU A 129 -0.61 1.36 6.31
CA LEU A 129 0.85 1.31 6.25
C LEU A 129 1.41 2.72 6.32
N THR A 130 2.38 2.93 7.18
CA THR A 130 3.08 4.21 7.28
C THR A 130 4.53 3.99 6.85
N PHE A 131 4.99 4.83 5.93
CA PHE A 131 6.35 4.77 5.39
C PHE A 131 7.06 6.08 5.59
N GLN A 132 8.37 5.99 5.72
CA GLN A 132 9.26 7.13 5.54
C GLN A 132 9.89 7.02 4.14
N GLY A 133 9.68 8.03 3.31
CA GLY A 133 10.31 8.16 2.00
C GLY A 133 11.54 9.06 2.09
N ILE A 134 12.66 8.53 1.63
CA ILE A 134 13.95 9.23 1.70
C ILE A 134 14.53 9.39 0.32
#